data_67b5b0c1ea17b1ce42c32b2f3cc64e48
#
_entry.id   67b5b0c1ea17b1ce42c32b2f3cc64e48
#
_cell.length_a   1.000
_cell.length_b   1.000
_cell.length_c   1.000
_cell.angle_alpha   90.00
_cell.angle_beta   90.00
_cell.angle_gamma   90.00
#
_symmetry.space_group_name_H-M   'P 1'
#
loop_
_entity.id
_entity.type
_entity.pdbx_description
1 polymer ?
#
loop_
_entity_poly.entity_id
_entity_poly.type
_entity_poly.pdbx_seq_one_letter_code
_entity_poly.pdbx_strand_id
1 'polypeptide(L)'
;NFESSLNEMVLVKVGISAVSAENALQNLSEEIPHWDFNKTLSETHAVWEKELSKIKVGAPDKNKTIFYTALYHSLLAPYLYNDVNKEYLGFDKQTHMAEGSDNYTVLSLWDTFRAENPLLTLIAPDKVNDLIQSMLAQYEQYGLLPVWPLWSSETNCMIGYHAVPVIVDAYFKGIRNYDVEKAYQAMKTSAMQDNFGVKELKQYGYIPYDVYNKSVSTALEYCYDDWCIAQMAKDLGKIDDYNYFMRRSSGYRTYFDKEYKLMNGFSSQSSFRRPFDPFFSSYGECDWVEGNSWQYSFFVPHDVQGLINLYGGSEEFASALDTLFSMPVGMSGHDVPIDITGLIGQYAHGNEPSHHVTYLYALAGRPERTQELIREIFDTQYRNQPDGLCGNDDCGQMSAWYMFSAMVFYPVDPVSGEY
;
A
#
# COMPACT_ATOMS: atom_id res chain seq x y z
N ASN A 1 -5.46 -44.40 4.81
CA ASN A 1 -6.81 -44.95 5.07
C ASN A 1 -6.96 -45.16 6.56
N PHE A 2 -8.02 -44.60 7.14
CA PHE A 2 -8.38 -44.80 8.56
C PHE A 2 -9.61 -45.69 8.62
N GLU A 3 -9.61 -46.67 9.47
CA GLU A 3 -10.82 -47.39 9.85
C GLU A 3 -11.48 -46.60 10.97
N SER A 4 -12.62 -45.98 10.69
CA SER A 4 -13.42 -45.30 11.72
C SER A 4 -14.81 -45.89 11.80
N SER A 5 -15.35 -45.97 13.02
CA SER A 5 -16.76 -46.33 13.23
C SER A 5 -17.67 -45.16 12.89
N LEU A 6 -18.94 -45.44 12.59
CA LEU A 6 -19.96 -44.40 12.34
C LEU A 6 -20.04 -43.46 13.57
N ASN A 7 -19.84 -42.14 13.35
CA ASN A 7 -19.82 -41.10 14.36
C ASN A 7 -18.55 -40.98 15.24
N GLU A 8 -17.43 -41.58 14.82
CA GLU A 8 -16.15 -41.36 15.50
C GLU A 8 -15.59 -39.98 15.13
N MET A 9 -15.21 -39.19 16.12
CA MET A 9 -14.56 -37.89 15.90
C MET A 9 -13.08 -38.10 15.57
N VAL A 10 -12.64 -37.63 14.43
CA VAL A 10 -11.23 -37.63 14.03
C VAL A 10 -10.66 -36.21 14.17
N LEU A 11 -9.63 -36.09 15.00
CA LEU A 11 -8.88 -34.83 15.13
C LEU A 11 -7.67 -34.86 14.19
N VAL A 12 -7.44 -33.73 13.49
CA VAL A 12 -6.32 -33.55 12.59
C VAL A 12 -5.58 -32.27 12.98
N LYS A 13 -4.27 -32.33 13.03
CA LYS A 13 -3.38 -31.15 13.12
C LYS A 13 -2.55 -31.07 11.86
N VAL A 14 -2.31 -29.85 11.38
CA VAL A 14 -1.50 -29.58 10.19
C VAL A 14 -0.39 -28.62 10.59
N GLY A 15 0.86 -29.00 10.38
CA GLY A 15 2.03 -28.12 10.45
C GLY A 15 2.48 -27.73 9.05
N ILE A 16 2.95 -26.52 8.90
CA ILE A 16 3.54 -26.02 7.63
C ILE A 16 4.92 -25.43 7.91
N SER A 17 5.80 -25.50 6.92
CA SER A 17 7.10 -24.83 6.88
C SER A 17 7.51 -24.64 5.44
N ALA A 18 8.21 -23.56 5.15
CA ALA A 18 8.85 -23.35 3.85
C ALA A 18 10.24 -23.99 3.76
N VAL A 19 10.79 -24.45 4.91
CA VAL A 19 12.15 -24.97 5.03
C VAL A 19 12.17 -26.50 4.92
N SER A 20 11.45 -27.19 5.81
CA SER A 20 11.47 -28.65 5.87
C SER A 20 10.23 -29.26 6.52
N ALA A 21 10.02 -30.57 6.30
CA ALA A 21 8.99 -31.33 7.00
C ALA A 21 9.28 -31.45 8.51
N GLU A 22 10.55 -31.52 8.88
CA GLU A 22 11.02 -31.54 10.26
C GLU A 22 10.66 -30.25 10.99
N ASN A 23 10.88 -29.09 10.36
CA ASN A 23 10.47 -27.80 10.90
C ASN A 23 8.95 -27.70 11.02
N ALA A 24 8.20 -28.21 10.04
CA ALA A 24 6.73 -28.23 10.11
C ALA A 24 6.22 -29.06 11.30
N LEU A 25 6.88 -30.19 11.62
CA LEU A 25 6.57 -30.98 12.80
C LEU A 25 6.96 -30.27 14.09
N GLN A 26 8.08 -29.53 14.11
CA GLN A 26 8.49 -28.73 15.25
C GLN A 26 7.48 -27.60 15.51
N ASN A 27 7.11 -26.83 14.48
CA ASN A 27 6.08 -25.79 14.56
C ASN A 27 4.80 -26.34 15.17
N LEU A 28 4.32 -27.47 14.64
CA LEU A 28 3.11 -28.12 15.13
C LEU A 28 3.20 -28.54 16.59
N SER A 29 4.36 -29.04 17.02
CA SER A 29 4.59 -29.53 18.38
C SER A 29 4.70 -28.40 19.40
N GLU A 30 5.25 -27.27 19.02
CA GLU A 30 5.41 -26.10 19.88
C GLU A 30 4.16 -25.22 19.93
N GLU A 31 3.50 -24.99 18.78
CA GLU A 31 2.32 -24.13 18.69
C GLU A 31 1.04 -24.83 19.20
N ILE A 32 0.89 -26.14 18.93
CA ILE A 32 -0.29 -26.94 19.36
C ILE A 32 0.18 -28.24 20.02
N PRO A 33 0.75 -28.18 21.25
CA PRO A 33 1.34 -29.35 21.92
C PRO A 33 0.32 -30.41 22.38
N HIS A 34 -0.96 -30.09 22.41
CA HIS A 34 -2.02 -30.96 22.91
C HIS A 34 -3.07 -31.26 21.82
N TRP A 35 -3.94 -32.26 22.09
CA TRP A 35 -5.08 -32.62 21.21
C TRP A 35 -6.44 -32.10 21.76
N ASP A 36 -6.41 -31.08 22.57
CA ASP A 36 -7.61 -30.43 23.10
C ASP A 36 -8.00 -29.25 22.20
N PHE A 37 -9.00 -29.48 21.36
CA PHE A 37 -9.52 -28.46 20.41
C PHE A 37 -10.07 -27.23 21.16
N ASN A 38 -10.80 -27.43 22.26
CA ASN A 38 -11.40 -26.32 23.01
C ASN A 38 -10.34 -25.44 23.67
N LYS A 39 -9.23 -26.04 24.10
CA LYS A 39 -8.10 -25.31 24.64
C LYS A 39 -7.44 -24.47 23.57
N THR A 40 -7.16 -25.03 22.38
CA THR A 40 -6.62 -24.26 21.23
C THR A 40 -7.55 -23.10 20.85
N LEU A 41 -8.86 -23.35 20.77
CA LEU A 41 -9.85 -22.31 20.48
C LEU A 41 -9.79 -21.17 21.51
N SER A 42 -9.74 -21.51 22.81
CA SER A 42 -9.66 -20.52 23.89
C SER A 42 -8.36 -19.71 23.86
N GLU A 43 -7.23 -20.35 23.60
CA GLU A 43 -5.92 -19.69 23.47
C GLU A 43 -5.88 -18.73 22.28
N THR A 44 -6.37 -19.17 21.11
CA THR A 44 -6.48 -18.32 19.91
C THR A 44 -7.42 -17.13 20.17
N HIS A 45 -8.57 -17.36 20.80
CA HIS A 45 -9.49 -16.27 21.15
C HIS A 45 -8.82 -15.24 22.07
N ALA A 46 -8.04 -15.68 23.05
CA ALA A 46 -7.34 -14.77 23.97
C ALA A 46 -6.27 -13.91 23.26
N VAL A 47 -5.57 -14.46 22.26
CA VAL A 47 -4.62 -13.71 21.44
C VAL A 47 -5.33 -12.61 20.64
N TRP A 48 -6.42 -12.97 19.94
CA TRP A 48 -7.19 -11.98 19.17
C TRP A 48 -7.87 -10.93 20.06
N GLU A 49 -8.40 -11.32 21.22
CA GLU A 49 -8.98 -10.35 22.17
C GLU A 49 -7.94 -9.33 22.65
N LYS A 50 -6.70 -9.76 22.89
CA LYS A 50 -5.59 -8.86 23.24
C LYS A 50 -5.31 -7.87 22.12
N GLU A 51 -5.21 -8.33 20.89
CA GLU A 51 -4.90 -7.47 19.73
C GLU A 51 -6.06 -6.50 19.43
N LEU A 52 -7.29 -6.98 19.37
CA LEU A 52 -8.47 -6.18 19.07
C LEU A 52 -8.81 -5.18 20.19
N SER A 53 -8.42 -5.46 21.43
CA SER A 53 -8.66 -4.54 22.57
C SER A 53 -7.72 -3.34 22.62
N LYS A 54 -6.73 -3.23 21.71
CA LYS A 54 -5.83 -2.07 21.60
C LYS A 54 -6.59 -0.78 21.29
N ILE A 55 -7.70 -0.87 20.56
CA ILE A 55 -8.59 0.27 20.29
C ILE A 55 -9.97 -0.06 20.80
N LYS A 56 -10.55 0.85 21.62
CA LYS A 56 -11.90 0.71 22.18
C LYS A 56 -12.82 1.76 21.57
N VAL A 57 -13.89 1.29 20.91
CA VAL A 57 -14.84 2.13 20.21
C VAL A 57 -16.21 2.11 20.89
N GLY A 58 -16.77 3.29 21.11
CA GLY A 58 -18.16 3.50 21.54
C GLY A 58 -19.05 3.83 20.35
N ALA A 59 -19.74 2.84 19.78
CA ALA A 59 -20.60 3.00 18.60
C ALA A 59 -21.80 2.04 18.64
N PRO A 60 -22.85 2.22 17.81
CA PRO A 60 -23.88 1.21 17.59
C PRO A 60 -23.28 -0.13 17.14
N ASP A 61 -23.94 -1.24 17.50
CA ASP A 61 -23.40 -2.59 17.31
C ASP A 61 -23.01 -2.89 15.85
N LYS A 62 -23.81 -2.44 14.86
CA LYS A 62 -23.45 -2.55 13.43
C LYS A 62 -22.09 -1.92 13.14
N ASN A 63 -21.84 -0.72 13.61
CA ASN A 63 -20.60 0.02 13.35
C ASN A 63 -19.41 -0.58 14.13
N LYS A 64 -19.66 -1.09 15.35
CA LYS A 64 -18.64 -1.84 16.10
C LYS A 64 -18.22 -3.10 15.34
N THR A 65 -19.19 -3.85 14.80
CA THR A 65 -18.87 -5.05 14.03
C THR A 65 -17.98 -4.71 12.83
N ILE A 66 -18.34 -3.69 12.04
CA ILE A 66 -17.53 -3.25 10.89
C ILE A 66 -16.13 -2.82 11.36
N PHE A 67 -16.04 -2.01 12.43
CA PHE A 67 -14.78 -1.49 12.94
C PHE A 67 -13.84 -2.61 13.42
N TYR A 68 -14.33 -3.54 14.22
CA TYR A 68 -13.49 -4.63 14.72
C TYR A 68 -13.18 -5.68 13.63
N THR A 69 -14.03 -5.83 12.62
CA THR A 69 -13.72 -6.63 11.43
C THR A 69 -12.59 -5.96 10.64
N ALA A 70 -12.64 -4.64 10.46
CA ALA A 70 -11.56 -3.90 9.82
C ALA A 70 -10.25 -4.02 10.61
N LEU A 71 -10.27 -3.84 11.92
CA LEU A 71 -9.07 -4.04 12.76
C LEU A 71 -8.53 -5.47 12.69
N TYR A 72 -9.41 -6.48 12.63
CA TYR A 72 -9.01 -7.87 12.43
C TYR A 72 -8.34 -8.07 11.08
N HIS A 73 -8.91 -7.56 9.99
CA HIS A 73 -8.33 -7.64 8.64
C HIS A 73 -6.97 -6.96 8.56
N SER A 74 -6.80 -5.77 9.17
CA SER A 74 -5.53 -5.05 9.23
C SER A 74 -4.42 -5.80 9.99
N LEU A 75 -4.75 -6.84 10.74
CA LEU A 75 -3.79 -7.65 11.48
C LEU A 75 -3.54 -9.03 10.85
N LEU A 76 -4.26 -9.39 9.76
CA LEU A 76 -4.10 -10.68 9.08
C LEU A 76 -2.84 -10.74 8.24
N ALA A 77 -2.52 -9.69 7.51
CA ALA A 77 -1.30 -9.54 6.72
C ALA A 77 -0.45 -8.39 7.31
N PRO A 78 0.85 -8.38 7.12
CA PRO A 78 1.74 -9.40 6.57
C PRO A 78 1.83 -10.67 7.41
N TYR A 79 2.14 -11.79 6.76
CA TYR A 79 2.19 -13.11 7.42
C TYR A 79 3.57 -13.40 8.00
N LEU A 80 3.60 -13.92 9.24
CA LEU A 80 4.81 -14.51 9.82
C LEU A 80 5.29 -15.68 8.94
N TYR A 81 6.56 -15.65 8.57
CA TYR A 81 7.10 -16.60 7.60
C TYR A 81 8.24 -17.49 8.13
N ASN A 82 8.91 -17.09 9.22
CA ASN A 82 9.88 -17.97 9.85
C ASN A 82 9.19 -19.05 10.70
N ASP A 83 9.87 -20.20 10.79
CA ASP A 83 9.52 -21.28 11.70
C ASP A 83 9.79 -20.92 13.17
N VAL A 84 9.32 -21.73 14.12
CA VAL A 84 9.54 -21.49 15.57
C VAL A 84 11.01 -21.46 15.97
N ASN A 85 11.88 -22.18 15.22
CA ASN A 85 13.32 -22.14 15.38
C ASN A 85 13.99 -20.94 14.68
N LYS A 86 13.20 -19.99 14.14
CA LYS A 86 13.62 -18.79 13.41
C LYS A 86 14.21 -19.04 12.02
N GLU A 87 14.18 -20.26 11.49
CA GLU A 87 14.55 -20.52 10.11
C GLU A 87 13.47 -20.08 9.13
N TYR A 88 13.87 -19.58 7.95
CA TYR A 88 12.99 -19.28 6.83
C TYR A 88 13.69 -19.50 5.50
N LEU A 89 12.93 -19.70 4.42
CA LEU A 89 13.44 -19.83 3.06
C LEU A 89 13.57 -18.44 2.43
N GLY A 90 14.80 -18.02 2.12
CA GLY A 90 15.08 -16.72 1.52
C GLY A 90 14.74 -16.64 0.02
N PHE A 91 14.86 -15.43 -0.55
CA PHE A 91 14.66 -15.18 -1.98
C PHE A 91 15.73 -15.86 -2.86
N ASP A 92 16.92 -16.07 -2.33
CA ASP A 92 18.01 -16.85 -2.93
C ASP A 92 17.79 -18.35 -2.85
N LYS A 93 16.65 -18.81 -2.30
CA LYS A 93 16.29 -20.21 -2.09
C LYS A 93 17.22 -20.94 -1.12
N GLN A 94 17.89 -20.19 -0.24
CA GLN A 94 18.65 -20.75 0.86
C GLN A 94 17.88 -20.60 2.17
N THR A 95 18.19 -21.48 3.13
CA THR A 95 17.68 -21.34 4.49
C THR A 95 18.46 -20.27 5.24
N HIS A 96 17.75 -19.33 5.83
CA HIS A 96 18.29 -18.26 6.66
C HIS A 96 17.72 -18.30 8.08
N MET A 97 18.32 -17.53 8.98
CA MET A 97 17.86 -17.32 10.35
C MET A 97 17.37 -15.88 10.53
N ALA A 98 16.19 -15.71 11.09
CA ALA A 98 15.65 -14.41 11.49
C ALA A 98 16.23 -14.04 12.86
N GLU A 99 17.46 -13.49 12.89
CA GLU A 99 18.17 -13.16 14.12
C GLU A 99 17.64 -11.86 14.73
N GLY A 100 17.08 -11.95 15.93
CA GLY A 100 16.63 -10.77 16.70
C GLY A 100 15.32 -10.15 16.21
N SER A 101 14.67 -10.71 15.20
CA SER A 101 13.39 -10.28 14.64
C SER A 101 12.57 -11.46 14.17
N ASP A 102 11.35 -11.21 13.74
CA ASP A 102 10.57 -12.15 12.94
C ASP A 102 10.66 -11.80 11.46
N ASN A 103 10.59 -12.81 10.58
CA ASN A 103 10.56 -12.63 9.13
C ASN A 103 9.12 -12.69 8.61
N TYR A 104 8.75 -11.74 7.77
CA TYR A 104 7.41 -11.59 7.22
C TYR A 104 7.39 -11.64 5.70
N THR A 105 6.26 -12.09 5.15
CA THR A 105 5.97 -12.15 3.72
C THR A 105 4.58 -11.62 3.42
N VAL A 106 4.22 -11.53 2.13
CA VAL A 106 2.94 -10.96 1.64
C VAL A 106 2.84 -9.49 2.02
N LEU A 107 3.75 -8.72 1.42
CA LEU A 107 3.80 -7.28 1.55
C LEU A 107 3.24 -6.67 0.26
N SER A 108 1.99 -6.32 0.22
CA SER A 108 1.38 -5.60 -0.92
C SER A 108 1.69 -4.12 -0.78
N LEU A 109 2.94 -3.72 -1.12
CA LEU A 109 3.45 -2.40 -0.72
C LEU A 109 2.81 -1.25 -1.49
N TRP A 110 2.39 -1.46 -2.75
CA TRP A 110 1.64 -0.45 -3.52
C TRP A 110 0.34 -0.04 -2.84
N ASP A 111 -0.31 -0.99 -2.18
CA ASP A 111 -1.55 -0.78 -1.45
C ASP A 111 -1.28 -0.23 -0.05
N THR A 112 -0.50 -0.95 0.71
CA THR A 112 -0.42 -0.85 2.18
C THR A 112 0.39 0.34 2.70
N PHE A 113 1.27 0.97 1.88
CA PHE A 113 2.00 2.14 2.30
C PHE A 113 1.09 3.33 2.64
N ARG A 114 -0.14 3.35 2.09
CA ARG A 114 -1.08 4.48 2.15
C ARG A 114 -1.75 4.61 3.50
N ALA A 115 -2.22 3.50 4.08
CA ALA A 115 -2.88 3.51 5.38
C ALA A 115 -2.50 2.32 6.27
N GLU A 116 -2.37 1.10 5.75
CA GLU A 116 -2.12 -0.09 6.57
C GLU A 116 -0.79 0.00 7.32
N ASN A 117 0.33 0.24 6.63
CA ASN A 117 1.63 0.41 7.30
C ASN A 117 1.64 1.62 8.26
N PRO A 118 1.10 2.80 7.92
CA PRO A 118 0.90 3.88 8.88
C PRO A 118 0.08 3.49 10.11
N LEU A 119 -0.98 2.68 9.95
CA LEU A 119 -1.77 2.17 11.08
C LEU A 119 -0.92 1.26 11.98
N LEU A 120 -0.14 0.35 11.38
CA LEU A 120 0.77 -0.54 12.13
C LEU A 120 1.80 0.24 12.94
N THR A 121 2.28 1.39 12.47
CA THR A 121 3.18 2.24 13.28
C THR A 121 2.54 2.73 14.58
N LEU A 122 1.21 2.83 14.63
CA LEU A 122 0.46 3.28 15.81
C LEU A 122 0.10 2.13 16.75
N ILE A 123 -0.29 0.97 16.20
CA ILE A 123 -0.87 -0.13 16.98
C ILE A 123 0.08 -1.33 17.18
N ALA A 124 1.15 -1.43 16.39
CA ALA A 124 2.10 -2.54 16.41
C ALA A 124 3.54 -2.11 16.03
N PRO A 125 4.12 -1.07 16.67
CA PRO A 125 5.42 -0.50 16.26
C PRO A 125 6.57 -1.54 16.29
N ASP A 126 6.54 -2.50 17.21
CA ASP A 126 7.55 -3.56 17.24
C ASP A 126 7.51 -4.42 15.97
N LYS A 127 6.29 -4.78 15.51
CA LYS A 127 6.09 -5.51 14.26
C LYS A 127 6.65 -4.73 13.04
N VAL A 128 6.52 -3.41 13.04
CA VAL A 128 7.06 -2.56 11.94
C VAL A 128 8.57 -2.68 11.83
N ASN A 129 9.32 -2.75 12.95
CA ASN A 129 10.76 -3.02 12.88
C ASN A 129 11.06 -4.36 12.20
N ASP A 130 10.32 -5.41 12.55
CA ASP A 130 10.51 -6.75 11.96
C ASP A 130 10.16 -6.76 10.47
N LEU A 131 9.11 -6.03 10.06
CA LEU A 131 8.77 -5.86 8.65
C LEU A 131 9.90 -5.19 7.86
N ILE A 132 10.50 -4.12 8.40
CA ILE A 132 11.61 -3.44 7.76
C ILE A 132 12.84 -4.36 7.70
N GLN A 133 13.16 -5.09 8.76
CA GLN A 133 14.25 -6.07 8.74
C GLN A 133 14.01 -7.17 7.71
N SER A 134 12.76 -7.63 7.52
CA SER A 134 12.38 -8.57 6.46
C SER A 134 12.64 -7.99 5.07
N MET A 135 12.27 -6.72 4.83
CA MET A 135 12.56 -6.02 3.57
C MET A 135 14.07 -5.89 3.31
N LEU A 136 14.85 -5.63 4.35
CA LEU A 136 16.32 -5.53 4.24
C LEU A 136 16.97 -6.90 3.98
N ALA A 137 16.47 -7.97 4.60
CA ALA A 137 16.91 -9.33 4.30
C ALA A 137 16.61 -9.70 2.84
N GLN A 138 15.42 -9.34 2.33
CA GLN A 138 15.05 -9.53 0.93
C GLN A 138 15.95 -8.72 -0.01
N TYR A 139 16.29 -7.47 0.35
CA TYR A 139 17.26 -6.67 -0.39
C TYR A 139 18.64 -7.35 -0.47
N GLU A 140 19.15 -7.90 0.61
CA GLU A 140 20.44 -8.62 0.63
C GLU A 140 20.44 -9.88 -0.25
N GLN A 141 19.30 -10.57 -0.34
CA GLN A 141 19.14 -11.83 -1.08
C GLN A 141 18.79 -11.61 -2.56
N TYR A 142 18.11 -10.53 -2.90
CA TYR A 142 17.59 -10.25 -4.24
C TYR A 142 18.28 -9.07 -4.94
N GLY A 143 18.87 -8.14 -4.17
CA GLY A 143 19.57 -6.96 -4.68
C GLY A 143 18.71 -5.69 -4.78
N LEU A 144 17.40 -5.79 -4.58
CA LEU A 144 16.44 -4.69 -4.55
C LEU A 144 15.49 -4.84 -3.37
N LEU A 145 14.94 -3.73 -2.89
CA LEU A 145 13.82 -3.77 -1.94
C LEU A 145 12.59 -4.42 -2.60
N PRO A 146 11.74 -5.09 -1.81
CA PRO A 146 10.55 -5.74 -2.35
C PRO A 146 9.53 -4.73 -2.91
N VAL A 147 8.77 -5.21 -3.88
CA VAL A 147 7.57 -4.56 -4.44
C VAL A 147 6.32 -5.31 -3.98
N TRP A 148 6.25 -6.60 -4.25
CA TRP A 148 5.15 -7.49 -3.86
C TRP A 148 5.67 -8.90 -3.57
N PRO A 149 6.36 -9.10 -2.43
CA PRO A 149 6.92 -10.40 -2.06
C PRO A 149 5.81 -11.40 -1.71
N LEU A 150 5.88 -12.58 -2.31
CA LEU A 150 5.02 -13.71 -2.00
C LEU A 150 5.87 -14.91 -1.62
N TRP A 151 5.79 -15.31 -0.35
CA TRP A 151 6.65 -16.34 0.24
C TRP A 151 8.12 -15.99 0.06
N SER A 152 8.90 -16.87 -0.58
CA SER A 152 10.32 -16.68 -0.85
C SER A 152 10.59 -16.11 -2.26
N SER A 153 9.70 -15.33 -2.83
CA SER A 153 9.87 -14.79 -4.19
C SER A 153 9.31 -13.39 -4.31
N GLU A 154 10.01 -12.53 -5.07
CA GLU A 154 9.47 -11.29 -5.56
C GLU A 154 8.59 -11.55 -6.77
N THR A 155 7.40 -10.97 -6.82
CA THR A 155 6.48 -11.10 -7.95
C THR A 155 6.57 -9.93 -8.92
N ASN A 156 7.11 -8.78 -8.48
CA ASN A 156 7.08 -7.50 -9.19
C ASN A 156 5.66 -7.14 -9.67
N CYS A 157 4.65 -7.62 -8.96
CA CYS A 157 3.27 -7.21 -9.18
C CYS A 157 3.11 -5.77 -8.72
N MET A 158 2.50 -4.93 -9.52
CA MET A 158 2.33 -3.50 -9.31
C MET A 158 3.59 -2.65 -9.56
N ILE A 159 3.40 -1.35 -9.50
CA ILE A 159 4.39 -0.30 -9.76
C ILE A 159 4.94 0.28 -8.44
N GLY A 160 5.92 1.16 -8.56
CA GLY A 160 6.52 1.82 -7.40
C GLY A 160 7.65 1.00 -6.76
N TYR A 161 8.40 1.64 -5.86
CA TYR A 161 9.31 0.99 -4.91
C TYR A 161 8.90 1.36 -3.49
N HIS A 162 7.63 1.05 -3.18
CA HIS A 162 6.92 1.54 -1.99
C HIS A 162 7.36 0.94 -0.65
N ALA A 163 8.37 0.08 -0.63
CA ALA A 163 9.14 -0.17 0.59
C ALA A 163 9.75 1.14 1.12
N VAL A 164 10.02 2.10 0.23
CA VAL A 164 10.59 3.41 0.57
C VAL A 164 9.71 4.21 1.52
N PRO A 165 8.45 4.57 1.19
CA PRO A 165 7.61 5.32 2.12
C PRO A 165 7.36 4.58 3.43
N VAL A 166 7.27 3.24 3.43
CA VAL A 166 7.12 2.45 4.66
C VAL A 166 8.33 2.59 5.58
N ILE A 167 9.53 2.49 5.04
CA ILE A 167 10.78 2.65 5.80
C ILE A 167 10.92 4.09 6.31
N VAL A 168 10.63 5.07 5.47
CA VAL A 168 10.83 6.49 5.82
C VAL A 168 9.78 6.98 6.81
N ASP A 169 8.53 6.53 6.71
CA ASP A 169 7.48 6.79 7.69
C ASP A 169 7.88 6.25 9.08
N ALA A 170 8.28 4.99 9.15
CA ALA A 170 8.79 4.40 10.40
C ALA A 170 10.01 5.17 10.95
N TYR A 171 10.94 5.56 10.09
CA TYR A 171 12.12 6.34 10.47
C TYR A 171 11.74 7.64 11.15
N PHE A 172 10.84 8.45 10.58
CA PHE A 172 10.44 9.73 11.16
C PHE A 172 9.58 9.57 12.42
N LYS A 173 8.87 8.47 12.56
CA LYS A 173 8.13 8.11 13.79
C LYS A 173 9.02 7.53 14.90
N GLY A 174 10.34 7.44 14.68
CA GLY A 174 11.31 6.96 15.68
C GLY A 174 11.39 5.43 15.80
N ILE A 175 10.75 4.69 14.91
CA ILE A 175 10.84 3.24 14.81
C ILE A 175 12.09 2.92 13.98
N ARG A 176 13.23 2.70 14.68
CA ARG A 176 14.57 2.67 14.06
C ARG A 176 15.45 1.51 14.57
N ASN A 177 14.83 0.42 15.02
CA ASN A 177 15.59 -0.75 15.50
C ASN A 177 16.02 -1.65 14.33
N TYR A 178 16.66 -1.05 13.32
CA TYR A 178 17.25 -1.68 12.15
C TYR A 178 18.46 -0.87 11.69
N ASP A 179 19.25 -1.40 10.75
CA ASP A 179 20.38 -0.68 10.16
C ASP A 179 19.89 0.44 9.22
N VAL A 180 19.85 1.66 9.74
CA VAL A 180 19.35 2.86 9.05
C VAL A 180 20.17 3.19 7.80
N GLU A 181 21.50 3.02 7.83
CA GLU A 181 22.34 3.32 6.67
C GLU A 181 22.15 2.26 5.57
N LYS A 182 22.02 0.98 5.95
CA LYS A 182 21.66 -0.09 5.01
C LYS A 182 20.29 0.17 4.38
N ALA A 183 19.28 0.56 5.18
CA ALA A 183 17.96 0.90 4.69
C ALA A 183 17.99 2.04 3.67
N TYR A 184 18.74 3.11 4.00
CA TYR A 184 18.95 4.23 3.08
C TYR A 184 19.59 3.77 1.77
N GLN A 185 20.67 2.97 1.85
CA GLN A 185 21.36 2.46 0.66
C GLN A 185 20.46 1.53 -0.17
N ALA A 186 19.63 0.69 0.46
CA ALA A 186 18.70 -0.19 -0.22
C ALA A 186 17.63 0.60 -0.99
N MET A 187 17.07 1.65 -0.37
CA MET A 187 16.13 2.58 -1.02
C MET A 187 16.76 3.25 -2.25
N LYS A 188 17.97 3.80 -2.08
CA LYS A 188 18.71 4.44 -3.18
C LYS A 188 19.01 3.46 -4.31
N THR A 189 19.42 2.23 -3.99
CA THR A 189 19.67 1.18 -4.99
C THR A 189 18.40 0.87 -5.79
N SER A 190 17.27 0.71 -5.12
CA SER A 190 15.97 0.44 -5.78
C SER A 190 15.53 1.61 -6.68
N ALA A 191 15.73 2.86 -6.24
CA ALA A 191 15.37 4.06 -7.01
C ALA A 191 16.35 4.38 -8.15
N MET A 192 17.51 3.71 -8.24
CA MET A 192 18.54 3.97 -9.24
C MET A 192 18.80 2.79 -10.20
N GLN A 193 18.02 1.72 -10.11
CA GLN A 193 18.08 0.55 -11.01
C GLN A 193 17.84 0.93 -12.48
N ASP A 194 17.97 -0.03 -13.40
CA ASP A 194 17.77 0.19 -14.84
C ASP A 194 16.51 -0.51 -15.42
N ASN A 195 15.64 -1.01 -14.52
CA ASN A 195 14.39 -1.69 -14.90
C ASN A 195 13.17 -0.86 -14.51
N PHE A 196 11.99 -1.35 -14.85
CA PHE A 196 10.67 -0.83 -14.42
C PHE A 196 10.46 0.67 -14.69
N GLY A 197 10.98 1.20 -15.81
CA GLY A 197 10.82 2.61 -16.20
C GLY A 197 11.82 3.57 -15.53
N VAL A 198 12.64 3.12 -14.59
CA VAL A 198 13.64 3.97 -13.91
C VAL A 198 14.76 4.38 -14.87
N LYS A 199 15.15 3.51 -15.82
CA LYS A 199 16.11 3.84 -16.88
C LYS A 199 15.61 5.01 -17.72
N GLU A 200 14.35 4.97 -18.13
CA GLU A 200 13.69 6.03 -18.91
C GLU A 200 13.59 7.31 -18.10
N LEU A 201 13.21 7.21 -16.82
CA LEU A 201 13.16 8.34 -15.90
C LEU A 201 14.54 9.04 -15.76
N LYS A 202 15.63 8.27 -15.66
CA LYS A 202 17.00 8.82 -15.62
C LYS A 202 17.42 9.46 -16.94
N GLN A 203 17.00 8.89 -18.07
CA GLN A 203 17.39 9.34 -19.40
C GLN A 203 16.65 10.60 -19.82
N TYR A 204 15.33 10.67 -19.63
CA TYR A 204 14.47 11.75 -20.12
C TYR A 204 14.11 12.77 -19.02
N GLY A 205 14.28 12.44 -17.74
CA GLY A 205 13.75 13.21 -16.61
C GLY A 205 12.25 12.97 -16.36
N TYR A 206 11.64 12.08 -17.14
CA TYR A 206 10.25 11.59 -17.03
C TYR A 206 10.16 10.23 -17.75
N ILE A 207 9.01 9.55 -17.67
CA ILE A 207 8.78 8.26 -18.35
C ILE A 207 7.88 8.51 -19.58
N PRO A 208 8.42 8.44 -20.83
CA PRO A 208 7.62 8.66 -22.01
C PRO A 208 6.63 7.53 -22.30
N TYR A 209 5.38 7.86 -22.63
CA TYR A 209 4.34 6.86 -22.91
C TYR A 209 4.58 6.02 -24.18
N ASP A 210 5.36 6.55 -25.13
CA ASP A 210 5.74 5.88 -26.37
C ASP A 210 6.99 4.99 -26.24
N VAL A 211 7.58 4.92 -25.03
CA VAL A 211 8.76 4.10 -24.70
C VAL A 211 8.46 3.08 -23.61
N TYR A 212 7.62 3.43 -22.65
CA TYR A 212 7.29 2.59 -21.51
C TYR A 212 5.78 2.54 -21.25
N ASN A 213 5.24 1.32 -21.08
CA ASN A 213 3.83 1.12 -20.75
C ASN A 213 3.53 1.56 -19.31
N LYS A 214 2.30 1.96 -19.01
CA LYS A 214 1.88 2.44 -17.67
C LYS A 214 2.67 3.68 -17.20
N SER A 215 3.15 4.48 -18.13
CA SER A 215 4.16 5.53 -17.92
C SER A 215 3.76 6.58 -16.89
N VAL A 216 2.50 7.04 -16.93
CA VAL A 216 2.06 8.15 -16.06
C VAL A 216 1.89 7.69 -14.63
N SER A 217 1.15 6.60 -14.40
CA SER A 217 0.98 6.07 -13.03
C SER A 217 2.32 5.71 -12.40
N THR A 218 3.22 5.01 -13.15
CA THR A 218 4.56 4.67 -12.68
C THR A 218 5.37 5.91 -12.29
N ALA A 219 5.33 6.94 -13.11
CA ALA A 219 6.08 8.18 -12.84
C ALA A 219 5.53 8.95 -11.63
N LEU A 220 4.21 8.99 -11.46
CA LEU A 220 3.58 9.66 -10.32
C LEU A 220 3.92 8.96 -9.00
N GLU A 221 3.86 7.62 -8.96
CA GLU A 221 4.25 6.84 -7.78
C GLU A 221 5.74 7.04 -7.46
N TYR A 222 6.63 7.01 -8.47
CA TYR A 222 8.05 7.31 -8.27
C TYR A 222 8.31 8.74 -7.77
N CYS A 223 7.50 9.72 -8.15
CA CYS A 223 7.64 11.08 -7.63
C CYS A 223 7.45 11.12 -6.11
N TYR A 224 6.52 10.34 -5.59
CA TYR A 224 6.30 10.21 -4.14
C TYR A 224 7.44 9.46 -3.45
N ASP A 225 7.83 8.31 -3.97
CA ASP A 225 8.92 7.52 -3.43
C ASP A 225 10.23 8.32 -3.37
N ASP A 226 10.55 9.06 -4.45
CA ASP A 226 11.72 9.92 -4.53
C ASP A 226 11.69 11.06 -3.51
N TRP A 227 10.52 11.65 -3.28
CA TRP A 227 10.36 12.65 -2.25
C TRP A 227 10.64 12.05 -0.85
N CYS A 228 10.18 10.85 -0.58
CA CYS A 228 10.45 10.16 0.68
C CYS A 228 11.97 9.94 0.89
N ILE A 229 12.68 9.45 -0.15
CA ILE A 229 14.15 9.32 -0.10
C ILE A 229 14.80 10.66 0.17
N ALA A 230 14.35 11.74 -0.48
CA ALA A 230 14.89 13.07 -0.28
C ALA A 230 14.74 13.53 1.17
N GLN A 231 13.56 13.31 1.81
CA GLN A 231 13.39 13.72 3.20
C GLN A 231 14.37 13.00 4.14
N MET A 232 14.53 11.69 3.98
CA MET A 232 15.50 10.93 4.78
C MET A 232 16.95 11.34 4.46
N ALA A 233 17.29 11.58 3.20
CA ALA A 233 18.60 12.09 2.79
C ALA A 233 18.94 13.42 3.48
N LYS A 234 17.96 14.32 3.57
CA LYS A 234 18.12 15.61 4.25
C LYS A 234 18.42 15.42 5.73
N ASP A 235 17.68 14.57 6.43
CA ASP A 235 17.88 14.28 7.87
C ASP A 235 19.24 13.63 8.13
N LEU A 236 19.68 12.74 7.23
CA LEU A 236 21.00 12.10 7.27
C LEU A 236 22.17 12.99 6.78
N GLY A 237 21.90 14.25 6.38
CA GLY A 237 22.92 15.19 5.90
C GLY A 237 23.48 14.88 4.50
N LYS A 238 22.80 14.03 3.71
CA LYS A 238 23.18 13.63 2.34
C LYS A 238 22.64 14.63 1.32
N ILE A 239 23.16 15.83 1.30
CA ILE A 239 22.59 17.00 0.58
C ILE A 239 22.53 16.82 -0.93
N ASP A 240 23.52 16.17 -1.55
CA ASP A 240 23.51 15.93 -3.00
C ASP A 240 22.37 15.00 -3.40
N ASP A 241 22.14 13.93 -2.64
CA ASP A 241 21.02 13.02 -2.84
C ASP A 241 19.67 13.71 -2.58
N TYR A 242 19.58 14.53 -1.51
CA TYR A 242 18.40 15.37 -1.28
C TYR A 242 18.05 16.21 -2.50
N ASN A 243 19.01 16.94 -3.04
CA ASN A 243 18.80 17.81 -4.20
C ASN A 243 18.43 17.00 -5.47
N TYR A 244 19.02 15.82 -5.63
CA TYR A 244 18.74 14.95 -6.77
C TYR A 244 17.31 14.40 -6.72
N PHE A 245 16.90 13.80 -5.62
CA PHE A 245 15.59 13.18 -5.46
C PHE A 245 14.47 14.23 -5.36
N MET A 246 14.71 15.40 -4.78
CA MET A 246 13.75 16.52 -4.82
C MET A 246 13.46 17.01 -6.25
N ARG A 247 14.47 17.02 -7.13
CA ARG A 247 14.19 17.34 -8.56
C ARG A 247 13.35 16.28 -9.23
N ARG A 248 13.62 14.98 -8.97
CA ARG A 248 12.84 13.88 -9.53
C ARG A 248 11.41 13.90 -9.02
N SER A 249 11.21 14.16 -7.74
CA SER A 249 9.87 14.20 -7.11
C SER A 249 8.96 15.29 -7.72
N SER A 250 9.53 16.33 -8.30
CA SER A 250 8.78 17.39 -8.98
C SER A 250 8.35 17.02 -10.40
N GLY A 251 8.74 15.85 -10.91
CA GLY A 251 8.50 15.36 -12.28
C GLY A 251 7.03 15.21 -12.66
N TYR A 252 6.12 15.06 -11.68
CA TYR A 252 4.67 14.99 -11.90
C TYR A 252 4.12 16.16 -12.72
N ARG A 253 4.76 17.35 -12.64
CA ARG A 253 4.37 18.56 -13.38
C ARG A 253 4.45 18.40 -14.90
N THR A 254 5.30 17.48 -15.39
CA THR A 254 5.46 17.18 -16.82
C THR A 254 4.19 16.57 -17.41
N TYR A 255 3.44 15.83 -16.63
CA TYR A 255 2.24 15.12 -17.06
C TYR A 255 0.96 15.96 -16.99
N PHE A 256 0.98 17.12 -16.32
CA PHE A 256 -0.21 17.96 -16.19
C PHE A 256 -0.53 18.69 -17.49
N ASP A 257 -1.54 18.19 -18.20
CA ASP A 257 -2.04 18.78 -19.43
C ASP A 257 -2.99 19.96 -19.12
N LYS A 258 -2.52 21.17 -19.37
CA LYS A 258 -3.27 22.40 -19.06
C LYS A 258 -4.56 22.56 -19.88
N GLU A 259 -4.66 21.91 -21.03
CA GLU A 259 -5.85 21.95 -21.88
C GLU A 259 -7.01 21.18 -21.23
N TYR A 260 -6.71 20.00 -20.68
CA TYR A 260 -7.69 19.14 -20.01
C TYR A 260 -7.75 19.32 -18.50
N LYS A 261 -6.75 19.96 -17.91
CA LYS A 261 -6.51 20.04 -16.45
C LYS A 261 -6.47 18.67 -15.79
N LEU A 262 -5.83 17.71 -16.43
CA LEU A 262 -5.66 16.34 -15.99
C LEU A 262 -4.24 15.86 -16.28
N MET A 263 -3.78 14.82 -15.61
CA MET A 263 -2.56 14.13 -15.98
C MET A 263 -2.77 13.36 -17.29
N ASN A 264 -1.78 13.43 -18.19
CA ASN A 264 -1.84 12.84 -19.51
C ASN A 264 -0.47 12.29 -19.92
N GLY A 265 -0.44 11.26 -20.77
CA GLY A 265 0.79 10.70 -21.32
C GLY A 265 1.62 11.75 -22.05
N PHE A 266 2.93 11.78 -21.74
CA PHE A 266 3.88 12.70 -22.39
C PHE A 266 4.93 11.88 -23.13
N SER A 267 5.14 12.17 -24.43
CA SER A 267 5.97 11.36 -25.32
C SER A 267 7.45 11.74 -25.26
N SER A 268 8.31 10.86 -25.80
CA SER A 268 9.75 11.13 -25.99
C SER A 268 10.03 12.34 -26.90
N GLN A 269 9.04 12.77 -27.69
CA GLN A 269 9.09 13.97 -28.54
C GLN A 269 8.51 15.22 -27.86
N SER A 270 8.33 15.19 -26.53
CA SER A 270 7.83 16.30 -25.71
C SER A 270 6.44 16.81 -26.14
N SER A 271 5.52 15.86 -26.38
CA SER A 271 4.11 16.17 -26.71
C SER A 271 3.15 15.30 -25.90
N PHE A 272 2.01 15.87 -25.53
CA PHE A 272 0.94 15.10 -24.88
C PHE A 272 0.29 14.12 -25.86
N ARG A 273 -0.21 13.00 -25.32
CA ARG A 273 -0.98 12.03 -26.09
C ARG A 273 -2.21 12.68 -26.73
N ARG A 274 -2.38 12.44 -28.03
CA ARG A 274 -3.57 12.87 -28.79
C ARG A 274 -3.98 11.76 -29.78
N PRO A 275 -5.27 11.41 -29.94
CA PRO A 275 -6.38 11.91 -29.11
C PRO A 275 -6.23 11.45 -27.65
N PHE A 276 -6.82 12.20 -26.72
CA PHE A 276 -6.79 11.90 -25.29
C PHE A 276 -8.20 11.53 -24.80
N ASP A 277 -8.32 10.37 -24.19
CA ASP A 277 -9.52 9.90 -23.52
C ASP A 277 -9.24 9.71 -22.01
N PRO A 278 -9.74 10.62 -21.15
CA PRO A 278 -9.46 10.56 -19.73
C PRO A 278 -10.15 9.41 -18.97
N PHE A 279 -11.08 8.70 -19.64
CA PHE A 279 -11.77 7.53 -19.09
C PHE A 279 -11.10 6.21 -19.49
N PHE A 280 -10.09 6.24 -20.36
CA PHE A 280 -9.46 5.04 -20.88
C PHE A 280 -8.67 4.31 -19.78
N SER A 281 -8.97 3.01 -19.63
CA SER A 281 -8.25 2.09 -18.74
C SER A 281 -8.15 0.70 -19.37
N SER A 282 -7.02 0.02 -19.21
CA SER A 282 -6.80 -1.33 -19.75
C SER A 282 -5.68 -2.04 -19.00
N TYR A 283 -5.81 -3.37 -18.82
CA TYR A 283 -4.66 -4.20 -18.41
C TYR A 283 -3.55 -4.21 -19.45
N GLY A 284 -3.89 -4.09 -20.74
CA GLY A 284 -2.95 -4.03 -21.85
C GLY A 284 -2.18 -2.72 -21.93
N GLU A 285 -2.00 -2.20 -23.17
CA GLU A 285 -1.29 -0.94 -23.39
C GLU A 285 -2.12 0.24 -22.90
N CYS A 286 -1.59 0.95 -21.89
CA CYS A 286 -2.25 2.05 -21.21
C CYS A 286 -1.23 2.90 -20.46
N ASP A 287 -1.52 4.18 -20.20
CA ASP A 287 -0.67 5.03 -19.37
C ASP A 287 -0.87 4.81 -17.85
N TRP A 288 -1.84 4.00 -17.49
CA TRP A 288 -2.34 3.82 -16.12
C TRP A 288 -2.26 2.37 -15.66
N VAL A 289 -1.89 2.15 -14.42
CA VAL A 289 -2.09 0.87 -13.71
C VAL A 289 -3.40 0.97 -12.96
N GLU A 290 -4.33 0.04 -13.24
CA GLU A 290 -5.61 -0.09 -12.53
C GLU A 290 -6.32 1.25 -12.27
N GLY A 291 -6.40 2.07 -13.30
CA GLY A 291 -6.98 3.39 -13.19
C GLY A 291 -7.10 4.09 -14.53
N ASN A 292 -7.46 5.35 -14.47
CA ASN A 292 -7.49 6.25 -15.60
C ASN A 292 -6.98 7.64 -15.22
N SER A 293 -7.04 8.59 -16.14
CA SER A 293 -6.55 9.96 -15.88
C SER A 293 -7.30 10.64 -14.73
N TRP A 294 -8.60 10.41 -14.56
CA TRP A 294 -9.36 11.01 -13.47
C TRP A 294 -8.85 10.57 -12.10
N GLN A 295 -8.59 9.26 -11.92
CA GLN A 295 -8.15 8.69 -10.64
C GLN A 295 -6.73 9.09 -10.30
N TYR A 296 -5.82 9.12 -11.30
CA TYR A 296 -4.41 9.46 -11.06
C TYR A 296 -4.07 10.95 -11.07
N SER A 297 -4.94 11.82 -11.61
CA SER A 297 -4.64 13.27 -11.68
C SER A 297 -4.49 13.93 -10.30
N PHE A 298 -4.97 13.29 -9.26
CA PHE A 298 -4.90 13.80 -7.89
C PHE A 298 -3.82 13.10 -7.05
N PHE A 299 -3.07 12.16 -7.63
CA PHE A 299 -2.02 11.43 -6.91
C PHE A 299 -0.69 12.23 -6.88
N VAL A 300 -0.64 13.23 -6.01
CA VAL A 300 0.58 14.01 -5.67
C VAL A 300 0.57 14.27 -4.15
N PRO A 301 0.63 13.22 -3.30
CA PRO A 301 0.46 13.38 -1.86
C PRO A 301 1.55 14.23 -1.20
N HIS A 302 2.76 14.23 -1.75
CA HIS A 302 3.93 14.96 -1.24
C HIS A 302 3.97 16.45 -1.59
N ASP A 303 3.15 16.91 -2.51
CA ASP A 303 3.13 18.33 -2.94
C ASP A 303 1.70 18.77 -3.32
N VAL A 304 0.76 18.57 -2.41
CA VAL A 304 -0.66 18.93 -2.63
C VAL A 304 -0.80 20.43 -2.96
N GLN A 305 -0.02 21.29 -2.30
CA GLN A 305 -0.03 22.72 -2.61
C GLN A 305 0.48 23.00 -4.04
N GLY A 306 1.50 22.28 -4.50
CA GLY A 306 1.98 22.36 -5.88
C GLY A 306 0.93 21.91 -6.88
N LEU A 307 0.17 20.86 -6.54
CA LEU A 307 -0.95 20.39 -7.37
C LEU A 307 -2.09 21.44 -7.40
N ILE A 308 -2.50 21.97 -6.26
CA ILE A 308 -3.50 23.07 -6.17
C ILE A 308 -3.09 24.25 -7.07
N ASN A 309 -1.81 24.62 -7.07
CA ASN A 309 -1.29 25.70 -7.91
C ASN A 309 -1.37 25.38 -9.42
N LEU A 310 -1.20 24.10 -9.82
CA LEU A 310 -1.37 23.68 -11.21
C LEU A 310 -2.82 23.84 -11.70
N TYR A 311 -3.79 23.59 -10.83
CA TYR A 311 -5.21 23.81 -11.14
C TYR A 311 -5.59 25.29 -11.20
N GLY A 312 -4.80 26.18 -10.61
CA GLY A 312 -5.03 27.64 -10.59
C GLY A 312 -5.48 28.19 -9.23
N GLY A 313 -5.48 27.38 -8.20
CA GLY A 313 -5.84 27.75 -6.82
C GLY A 313 -6.85 26.81 -6.19
N SER A 314 -7.16 27.05 -4.92
CA SER A 314 -8.01 26.15 -4.10
C SER A 314 -9.42 25.99 -4.64
N GLU A 315 -10.04 27.06 -5.18
CA GLU A 315 -11.40 27.00 -5.72
C GLU A 315 -11.46 26.17 -7.00
N GLU A 316 -10.53 26.37 -7.94
CA GLU A 316 -10.43 25.61 -9.17
C GLU A 316 -10.10 24.14 -8.90
N PHE A 317 -9.25 23.88 -7.90
CA PHE A 317 -8.92 22.52 -7.47
C PHE A 317 -10.14 21.84 -6.84
N ALA A 318 -10.85 22.49 -5.94
CA ALA A 318 -12.09 21.96 -5.36
C ALA A 318 -13.15 21.68 -6.43
N SER A 319 -13.29 22.58 -7.42
CA SER A 319 -14.19 22.38 -8.58
C SER A 319 -13.79 21.16 -9.43
N ALA A 320 -12.48 20.90 -9.59
CA ALA A 320 -12.00 19.71 -10.29
C ALA A 320 -12.32 18.43 -9.51
N LEU A 321 -12.19 18.46 -8.18
CA LEU A 321 -12.63 17.37 -7.30
C LEU A 321 -14.15 17.16 -7.39
N ASP A 322 -14.95 18.22 -7.34
CA ASP A 322 -16.43 18.13 -7.54
C ASP A 322 -16.75 17.49 -8.89
N THR A 323 -15.98 17.80 -9.93
CA THR A 323 -16.13 17.19 -11.24
C THR A 323 -15.83 15.68 -11.17
N LEU A 324 -14.72 15.26 -10.56
CA LEU A 324 -14.37 13.85 -10.36
C LEU A 324 -15.54 13.05 -9.74
N PHE A 325 -16.12 13.56 -8.66
CA PHE A 325 -17.21 12.89 -7.93
C PHE A 325 -18.57 12.93 -8.64
N SER A 326 -18.75 13.80 -9.63
CA SER A 326 -20.01 13.97 -10.38
C SER A 326 -19.99 13.44 -11.80
N MET A 327 -18.84 13.06 -12.34
CA MET A 327 -18.72 12.50 -13.69
C MET A 327 -19.51 11.18 -13.80
N PRO A 328 -19.93 10.79 -15.02
CA PRO A 328 -20.53 9.47 -15.25
C PRO A 328 -19.61 8.34 -14.78
N VAL A 329 -20.19 7.35 -14.11
CA VAL A 329 -19.46 6.13 -13.75
C VAL A 329 -19.13 5.31 -14.99
N GLY A 330 -17.98 4.61 -14.97
CA GLY A 330 -17.54 3.70 -16.01
C GLY A 330 -16.27 4.15 -16.70
N MET A 331 -15.65 3.19 -17.38
CA MET A 331 -14.38 3.35 -18.08
C MET A 331 -14.59 3.08 -19.56
N SER A 332 -13.80 3.71 -20.41
CA SER A 332 -13.58 3.28 -21.78
C SER A 332 -12.42 2.27 -21.82
N GLY A 333 -12.43 1.36 -22.78
CA GLY A 333 -11.43 0.31 -22.92
C GLY A 333 -12.05 -1.07 -23.09
N HIS A 334 -11.27 -2.01 -23.65
CA HIS A 334 -11.76 -3.37 -23.94
C HIS A 334 -11.42 -4.39 -22.84
N ASP A 335 -10.43 -4.08 -22.00
CA ASP A 335 -9.90 -4.96 -20.96
C ASP A 335 -9.68 -4.11 -19.70
N VAL A 336 -10.78 -3.60 -19.17
CA VAL A 336 -10.76 -2.71 -18.00
C VAL A 336 -10.43 -3.52 -16.75
N PRO A 337 -9.49 -3.07 -15.91
CA PRO A 337 -9.18 -3.72 -14.64
C PRO A 337 -10.43 -3.90 -13.76
N ILE A 338 -10.59 -5.13 -13.27
CA ILE A 338 -11.74 -5.50 -12.43
C ILE A 338 -11.66 -4.89 -11.03
N ASP A 339 -10.48 -4.42 -10.65
CA ASP A 339 -10.19 -3.83 -9.33
C ASP A 339 -10.78 -2.42 -9.20
N ILE A 340 -11.09 -1.75 -10.31
CA ILE A 340 -11.69 -0.41 -10.31
C ILE A 340 -13.17 -0.51 -9.93
N THR A 341 -13.44 -0.58 -8.63
CA THR A 341 -14.77 -0.78 -8.04
C THR A 341 -15.15 0.33 -7.06
N GLY A 342 -16.37 0.29 -6.50
CA GLY A 342 -16.82 1.26 -5.51
C GLY A 342 -16.89 2.68 -6.05
N LEU A 343 -17.35 2.85 -7.29
CA LEU A 343 -17.36 4.14 -7.98
C LEU A 343 -18.38 5.13 -7.40
N ILE A 344 -17.90 6.36 -7.13
CA ILE A 344 -18.71 7.56 -6.91
C ILE A 344 -18.20 8.57 -7.95
N GLY A 345 -18.94 8.77 -9.04
CA GLY A 345 -18.39 9.43 -10.22
C GLY A 345 -17.20 8.64 -10.80
N GLN A 346 -16.04 9.28 -10.88
CA GLN A 346 -14.77 8.64 -11.27
C GLN A 346 -13.85 8.33 -10.06
N TYR A 347 -14.25 8.68 -8.85
CA TYR A 347 -13.61 8.22 -7.63
C TYR A 347 -13.88 6.70 -7.46
N ALA A 348 -12.83 5.90 -7.35
CA ALA A 348 -12.92 4.44 -7.20
C ALA A 348 -12.48 4.03 -5.81
N HIS A 349 -13.41 3.87 -4.87
CA HIS A 349 -13.06 3.53 -3.48
C HIS A 349 -12.42 2.14 -3.35
N GLY A 350 -12.80 1.21 -4.20
CA GLY A 350 -12.26 -0.15 -4.20
C GLY A 350 -10.86 -0.26 -4.81
N ASN A 351 -10.19 0.86 -5.16
CA ASN A 351 -8.82 0.83 -5.65
C ASN A 351 -7.98 2.00 -5.09
N GLU A 352 -6.72 1.74 -4.79
CA GLU A 352 -5.86 2.53 -3.92
C GLU A 352 -5.51 3.93 -4.41
N PRO A 353 -5.35 4.22 -5.72
CA PRO A 353 -5.06 5.58 -6.19
C PRO A 353 -6.07 6.64 -5.75
N SER A 354 -7.29 6.22 -5.39
CA SER A 354 -8.36 7.11 -4.95
C SER A 354 -8.37 7.38 -3.44
N HIS A 355 -7.72 6.58 -2.60
CA HIS A 355 -7.93 6.54 -1.16
C HIS A 355 -7.68 7.87 -0.42
N HIS A 356 -6.74 8.68 -0.88
CA HIS A 356 -6.42 9.98 -0.28
C HIS A 356 -7.30 11.13 -0.80
N VAL A 357 -8.01 10.92 -1.92
CA VAL A 357 -8.63 12.01 -2.70
C VAL A 357 -9.73 12.75 -1.93
N THR A 358 -10.53 12.04 -1.13
CA THR A 358 -11.57 12.67 -0.29
C THR A 358 -11.01 13.69 0.71
N TYR A 359 -9.76 13.50 1.15
CA TYR A 359 -9.09 14.36 2.12
C TYR A 359 -8.48 15.61 1.49
N LEU A 360 -8.29 15.61 0.17
CA LEU A 360 -7.76 16.78 -0.56
C LEU A 360 -8.69 18.00 -0.47
N TYR A 361 -10.00 17.80 -0.25
CA TYR A 361 -10.91 18.91 0.01
C TYR A 361 -10.55 19.67 1.29
N ALA A 362 -10.18 18.98 2.37
CA ALA A 362 -9.77 19.64 3.61
C ALA A 362 -8.51 20.49 3.37
N LEU A 363 -7.54 19.98 2.60
CA LEU A 363 -6.32 20.71 2.21
C LEU A 363 -6.61 21.88 1.25
N ALA A 364 -7.69 21.82 0.48
CA ALA A 364 -8.19 22.91 -0.34
C ALA A 364 -9.07 23.94 0.42
N GLY A 365 -9.25 23.74 1.74
CA GLY A 365 -10.07 24.63 2.57
C GLY A 365 -11.58 24.32 2.58
N ARG A 366 -11.97 23.11 2.14
CA ARG A 366 -13.36 22.64 2.07
C ARG A 366 -13.58 21.35 2.92
N PRO A 367 -13.24 21.35 4.24
CA PRO A 367 -13.32 20.16 5.07
C PRO A 367 -14.73 19.56 5.21
N GLU A 368 -15.77 20.37 5.04
CA GLU A 368 -17.16 19.91 5.03
C GLU A 368 -17.41 18.87 3.92
N ARG A 369 -16.81 19.03 2.74
CA ARG A 369 -16.94 18.07 1.64
C ARG A 369 -16.24 16.75 1.95
N THR A 370 -15.06 16.79 2.58
CA THR A 370 -14.40 15.58 3.10
C THR A 370 -15.34 14.81 4.03
N GLN A 371 -15.98 15.48 4.98
CA GLN A 371 -16.89 14.85 5.96
C GLN A 371 -18.13 14.23 5.29
N GLU A 372 -18.72 14.92 4.32
CA GLU A 372 -19.88 14.42 3.55
C GLU A 372 -19.52 13.15 2.77
N LEU A 373 -18.41 13.18 2.02
CA LEU A 373 -17.96 12.05 1.19
C LEU A 373 -17.54 10.85 2.04
N ILE A 374 -16.84 11.04 3.15
CA ILE A 374 -16.49 9.94 4.05
C ILE A 374 -17.77 9.29 4.60
N ARG A 375 -18.78 10.08 4.95
CA ARG A 375 -20.06 9.54 5.40
C ARG A 375 -20.75 8.72 4.31
N GLU A 376 -20.79 9.24 3.08
CA GLU A 376 -21.33 8.53 1.92
C GLU A 376 -20.61 7.20 1.68
N ILE A 377 -19.27 7.20 1.73
CA ILE A 377 -18.44 6.00 1.58
C ILE A 377 -18.73 4.99 2.68
N PHE A 378 -18.82 5.42 3.96
CA PHE A 378 -19.18 4.51 5.05
C PHE A 378 -20.55 3.86 4.88
N ASP A 379 -21.52 4.62 4.38
CA ASP A 379 -22.89 4.13 4.23
C ASP A 379 -23.07 3.24 3.00
N THR A 380 -22.27 3.43 1.94
CA THR A 380 -22.45 2.76 0.65
C THR A 380 -21.40 1.69 0.37
N GLN A 381 -20.16 1.83 0.87
CA GLN A 381 -19.03 0.98 0.50
C GLN A 381 -18.61 -0.02 1.60
N TYR A 382 -19.10 0.17 2.86
CA TYR A 382 -18.83 -0.72 3.99
C TYR A 382 -20.13 -1.26 4.58
N ARG A 383 -20.30 -2.58 4.56
CA ARG A 383 -21.52 -3.23 5.02
C ARG A 383 -21.24 -4.27 6.10
N ASN A 384 -22.16 -4.41 7.06
CA ASN A 384 -22.09 -5.49 8.05
C ASN A 384 -22.58 -6.81 7.44
N GLN A 385 -21.85 -7.33 6.46
CA GLN A 385 -22.10 -8.57 5.72
C GLN A 385 -20.76 -9.23 5.36
N PRO A 386 -20.72 -10.54 5.06
CA PRO A 386 -19.48 -11.22 4.63
C PRO A 386 -18.83 -10.61 3.36
N ASP A 387 -19.66 -10.07 2.45
CA ASP A 387 -19.27 -9.33 1.25
C ASP A 387 -19.31 -7.82 1.48
N GLY A 388 -18.86 -7.36 2.63
CA GLY A 388 -19.06 -6.00 3.13
C GLY A 388 -18.18 -4.92 2.49
N LEU A 389 -17.09 -5.29 1.82
CA LEU A 389 -16.20 -4.37 1.10
C LEU A 389 -16.63 -4.22 -0.36
N CYS A 390 -16.39 -3.06 -0.95
CA CYS A 390 -16.71 -2.80 -2.36
C CYS A 390 -15.65 -3.29 -3.35
N GLY A 391 -14.48 -3.72 -2.84
CA GLY A 391 -13.33 -4.24 -3.58
C GLY A 391 -12.56 -5.24 -2.75
N ASN A 392 -11.35 -5.56 -3.17
CA ASN A 392 -10.40 -6.34 -2.38
C ASN A 392 -9.97 -5.55 -1.13
N ASP A 393 -9.63 -6.26 -0.06
CA ASP A 393 -9.12 -5.60 1.16
C ASP A 393 -7.64 -5.19 1.03
N ASP A 394 -6.93 -5.80 0.09
CA ASP A 394 -5.54 -5.56 -0.26
C ASP A 394 -4.60 -5.51 0.95
N CYS A 395 -4.52 -6.67 1.61
CA CYS A 395 -3.68 -6.90 2.79
C CYS A 395 -3.96 -5.93 3.96
N GLY A 396 -5.22 -5.52 4.12
CA GLY A 396 -5.64 -4.63 5.20
C GLY A 396 -5.79 -3.17 4.79
N GLN A 397 -5.42 -2.78 3.57
CA GLN A 397 -5.43 -1.37 3.16
C GLN A 397 -6.83 -0.73 3.19
N MET A 398 -7.86 -1.41 2.65
CA MET A 398 -9.24 -0.93 2.71
C MET A 398 -9.76 -0.82 4.15
N SER A 399 -9.40 -1.80 4.97
CA SER A 399 -9.73 -1.85 6.38
C SER A 399 -9.04 -0.73 7.17
N ALA A 400 -7.75 -0.49 6.93
CA ALA A 400 -7.00 0.60 7.55
C ALA A 400 -7.54 1.98 7.14
N TRP A 401 -7.96 2.15 5.87
CA TRP A 401 -8.65 3.37 5.43
C TRP A 401 -9.91 3.62 6.26
N TYR A 402 -10.75 2.58 6.45
CA TYR A 402 -11.93 2.68 7.31
C TYR A 402 -11.58 3.04 8.75
N MET A 403 -10.54 2.42 9.31
CA MET A 403 -10.06 2.66 10.66
C MET A 403 -9.66 4.14 10.86
N PHE A 404 -8.79 4.65 10.01
CA PHE A 404 -8.36 6.06 10.08
C PHE A 404 -9.53 7.02 9.92
N SER A 405 -10.38 6.78 8.94
CA SER A 405 -11.57 7.59 8.68
C SER A 405 -12.55 7.60 9.87
N ALA A 406 -12.72 6.44 10.54
CA ALA A 406 -13.54 6.32 11.74
C ALA A 406 -12.91 7.03 12.96
N MET A 407 -11.59 7.16 13.00
CA MET A 407 -10.84 7.93 14.01
C MET A 407 -10.75 9.43 13.67
N VAL A 408 -11.30 9.86 12.52
CA VAL A 408 -11.41 11.26 12.08
C VAL A 408 -10.08 11.90 11.67
N PHE A 409 -9.12 11.12 11.19
CA PHE A 409 -7.88 11.59 10.59
C PHE A 409 -7.40 10.59 9.52
N TYR A 410 -6.50 11.03 8.62
CA TYR A 410 -5.97 10.17 7.54
C TYR A 410 -4.57 10.66 7.12
N PRO A 411 -3.61 9.76 6.91
CA PRO A 411 -2.28 10.11 6.43
C PRO A 411 -2.29 10.31 4.91
N VAL A 412 -2.60 11.53 4.43
CA VAL A 412 -2.52 11.85 2.98
C VAL A 412 -1.08 11.66 2.48
N ASP A 413 -0.12 12.07 3.29
CA ASP A 413 1.31 11.79 3.14
C ASP A 413 1.82 11.20 4.45
N PRO A 414 1.93 9.85 4.55
CA PRO A 414 2.38 9.19 5.77
C PRO A 414 3.71 9.68 6.31
N VAL A 415 4.64 10.02 5.41
CA VAL A 415 6.02 10.40 5.74
C VAL A 415 6.10 11.81 6.33
N SER A 416 5.15 12.68 6.03
CA SER A 416 5.11 14.04 6.62
C SER A 416 4.88 14.03 8.13
N GLY A 417 4.28 12.96 8.67
CA GLY A 417 3.83 12.89 10.07
C GLY A 417 2.60 13.74 10.36
N GLU A 418 1.96 14.29 9.33
CA GLU A 418 0.70 15.05 9.39
C GLU A 418 -0.49 14.13 9.06
N TYR A 419 -1.62 14.32 9.80
CA TYR A 419 -2.82 13.52 9.66
C TYR A 419 -4.05 14.40 9.50
#